data_0c6455fa14982316e6e4937b46dbce54
#
_entry.id   0c6455fa14982316e6e4937b46dbce54
#
_cell.length_a   1.000
_cell.length_b   1.000
_cell.length_c   1.000
_cell.angle_alpha   90.00
_cell.angle_beta   90.00
_cell.angle_gamma   90.00
#
_symmetry.space_group_name_H-M   'P 1'
#
loop_
_entity.id
_entity.type
_entity.pdbx_description
1 polymer ?
#
loop_
_entity_poly.entity_id
_entity_poly.type
_entity_poly.pdbx_seq_one_letter_code
_entity_poly.pdbx_strand_id
1 'polypeptide(L)'
;MRRIAASFVFALAIATAAAAQSGWTPTVDTIGNARAQYLSRDMAECRSMAQQASGGSAAGSAARGALTGGAVGAAGGAAMGAVLGNAGRGAALGAIGGGVTRGVRQGSASEADFRRAFSNCLRGRGHNVLN
;
A
#
# COMPACT_ATOMS: atom_id res chain seq x y z
N MET A 1 26.64 -21.75 3.40
CA MET A 1 25.91 -21.32 2.21
C MET A 1 24.42 -21.77 2.17
N ARG A 2 24.07 -23.04 2.49
CA ARG A 2 22.65 -23.53 2.49
C ARG A 2 21.69 -22.79 3.46
N ARG A 3 22.16 -22.30 4.60
CA ARG A 3 21.32 -21.61 5.60
C ARG A 3 20.94 -20.20 5.21
N ILE A 4 21.74 -19.51 4.40
CA ILE A 4 21.44 -18.14 3.92
C ILE A 4 20.37 -18.17 2.83
N ALA A 5 20.39 -19.18 1.95
CA ALA A 5 19.39 -19.34 0.91
C ALA A 5 17.97 -19.62 1.48
N ALA A 6 17.87 -20.40 2.56
CA ALA A 6 16.60 -20.70 3.21
C ALA A 6 15.94 -19.45 3.84
N SER A 7 16.75 -18.56 4.41
CA SER A 7 16.26 -17.32 5.00
C SER A 7 15.74 -16.32 3.95
N PHE A 8 16.36 -16.29 2.76
CA PHE A 8 15.91 -15.44 1.66
C PHE A 8 14.58 -15.91 1.05
N VAL A 9 14.39 -17.23 0.92
CA VAL A 9 13.15 -17.82 0.39
C VAL A 9 11.99 -17.56 1.36
N PHE A 10 12.23 -17.64 2.67
CA PHE A 10 11.18 -17.38 3.67
C PHE A 10 10.77 -15.89 3.71
N ALA A 11 11.72 -14.97 3.56
CA ALA A 11 11.44 -13.53 3.48
C ALA A 11 10.64 -13.15 2.22
N LEU A 12 10.90 -13.82 1.10
CA LEU A 12 10.19 -13.59 -0.16
C LEU A 12 8.73 -14.11 -0.11
N ALA A 13 8.48 -15.21 0.61
CA ALA A 13 7.13 -15.79 0.76
C ALA A 13 6.20 -14.91 1.61
N ILE A 14 6.72 -14.15 2.57
CA ILE A 14 5.92 -13.22 3.39
C ILE A 14 5.50 -11.99 2.57
N ALA A 15 6.31 -11.54 1.63
CA ALA A 15 6.01 -10.38 0.78
C ALA A 15 4.82 -10.64 -0.18
N THR A 16 4.57 -11.89 -0.58
CA THR A 16 3.46 -12.22 -1.48
C THR A 16 2.11 -12.31 -0.78
N ALA A 17 2.07 -12.57 0.52
CA ALA A 17 0.82 -12.65 1.28
C ALA A 17 0.19 -11.27 1.54
N ALA A 18 0.97 -10.19 1.56
CA ALA A 18 0.47 -8.83 1.75
C ALA A 18 -0.26 -8.25 0.52
N ALA A 19 -0.03 -8.82 -0.67
CA ALA A 19 -0.64 -8.34 -1.91
C ALA A 19 -2.12 -8.76 -2.07
N ALA A 20 -2.62 -9.70 -1.27
CA ALA A 20 -3.94 -10.30 -1.42
C ALA A 20 -5.09 -9.54 -0.72
N GLN A 21 -4.82 -8.47 0.02
CA GLN A 21 -5.81 -7.80 0.88
C GLN A 21 -6.34 -6.45 0.38
N SER A 22 -6.05 -6.04 -0.83
CA SER A 22 -6.54 -4.77 -1.39
C SER A 22 -7.85 -4.91 -2.18
N GLY A 23 -8.85 -5.51 -1.56
CA GLY A 23 -10.16 -5.79 -2.17
C GLY A 23 -11.31 -4.96 -1.61
N TRP A 24 -11.05 -3.77 -1.04
CA TRP A 24 -12.16 -2.93 -0.59
C TRP A 24 -13.06 -2.53 -1.77
N THR A 25 -14.35 -2.78 -1.60
CA THR A 25 -15.40 -2.38 -2.53
C THR A 25 -16.46 -1.58 -1.77
N PRO A 26 -16.93 -0.45 -2.29
CA PRO A 26 -17.99 0.31 -1.66
C PRO A 26 -19.32 -0.47 -1.68
N THR A 27 -20.11 -0.30 -0.66
CA THR A 27 -21.50 -0.76 -0.63
C THR A 27 -22.37 0.27 -1.35
N VAL A 28 -23.08 -0.17 -2.37
CA VAL A 28 -23.94 0.68 -3.18
C VAL A 28 -25.38 0.24 -3.02
N ASP A 29 -26.26 1.18 -2.68
CA ASP A 29 -27.69 0.92 -2.67
C ASP A 29 -28.23 0.91 -4.11
N THR A 30 -28.82 -0.22 -4.48
CA THR A 30 -29.42 -0.42 -5.82
C THR A 30 -30.93 -0.31 -5.80
N ILE A 31 -31.56 -0.21 -4.61
CA ILE A 31 -33.02 -0.17 -4.47
C ILE A 31 -33.54 1.17 -4.99
N GLY A 32 -34.42 1.13 -5.99
CA GLY A 32 -34.99 2.34 -6.59
C GLY A 32 -34.02 3.18 -7.44
N ASN A 33 -32.79 2.70 -7.66
CA ASN A 33 -31.81 3.41 -8.47
C ASN A 33 -31.95 3.02 -9.94
N ALA A 34 -32.38 3.97 -10.79
CA ALA A 34 -32.52 3.77 -12.24
C ALA A 34 -31.18 3.42 -12.92
N ARG A 35 -30.06 3.72 -12.29
CA ARG A 35 -28.73 3.42 -12.82
C ARG A 35 -28.13 2.10 -12.33
N ALA A 36 -28.86 1.32 -11.53
CA ALA A 36 -28.40 0.05 -11.01
C ALA A 36 -27.90 -0.92 -12.10
N GLN A 37 -28.51 -0.89 -13.27
CA GLN A 37 -28.10 -1.71 -14.43
C GLN A 37 -26.68 -1.39 -14.94
N TYR A 38 -26.16 -0.19 -14.71
CA TYR A 38 -24.82 0.23 -15.13
C TYR A 38 -23.78 0.07 -14.03
N LEU A 39 -24.18 -0.36 -12.83
CA LEU A 39 -23.32 -0.40 -11.66
C LEU A 39 -22.02 -1.19 -11.88
N SER A 40 -22.10 -2.36 -12.50
CA SER A 40 -20.92 -3.21 -12.72
C SER A 40 -19.87 -2.53 -13.60
N ARG A 41 -20.32 -1.88 -14.67
CA ARG A 41 -19.45 -1.12 -15.56
C ARG A 41 -18.86 0.10 -14.86
N ASP A 42 -19.72 0.88 -14.19
CA ASP A 42 -19.32 2.08 -13.47
C ASP A 42 -18.33 1.75 -12.34
N MET A 43 -18.50 0.63 -11.66
CA MET A 43 -17.56 0.15 -10.65
C MET A 43 -16.18 -0.18 -11.26
N ALA A 44 -16.13 -0.86 -12.41
CA ALA A 44 -14.88 -1.18 -13.06
C ALA A 44 -14.11 0.07 -13.51
N GLU A 45 -14.81 1.02 -14.13
CA GLU A 45 -14.24 2.28 -14.58
C GLU A 45 -13.80 3.17 -13.40
N CYS A 46 -14.65 3.33 -12.38
CA CYS A 46 -14.30 4.11 -11.18
C CYS A 46 -13.14 3.50 -10.40
N ARG A 47 -13.05 2.16 -10.36
CA ARG A 47 -11.91 1.49 -9.71
C ARG A 47 -10.60 1.82 -10.41
N SER A 48 -10.57 1.77 -11.74
CA SER A 48 -9.36 2.10 -12.50
C SER A 48 -8.93 3.55 -12.30
N MET A 49 -9.88 4.50 -12.30
CA MET A 49 -9.60 5.91 -12.01
C MET A 49 -9.10 6.13 -10.58
N ALA A 50 -9.72 5.46 -9.61
CA ALA A 50 -9.29 5.54 -8.21
C ALA A 50 -7.88 4.98 -7.99
N GLN A 51 -7.51 3.90 -8.69
CA GLN A 51 -6.15 3.35 -8.65
C GLN A 51 -5.12 4.35 -9.21
N GLN A 52 -5.44 5.04 -10.27
CA GLN A 52 -4.57 6.09 -10.83
C GLN A 52 -4.44 7.27 -9.88
N ALA A 53 -5.57 7.74 -9.32
CA ALA A 53 -5.60 8.87 -8.38
C ALA A 53 -4.85 8.61 -7.07
N SER A 54 -4.86 7.36 -6.59
CA SER A 54 -4.14 6.95 -5.37
C SER A 54 -2.65 6.62 -5.58
N GLY A 55 -2.12 6.85 -6.78
CA GLY A 55 -0.72 6.53 -7.10
C GLY A 55 -0.46 5.03 -7.33
N GLY A 56 -1.48 4.27 -7.65
CA GLY A 56 -1.44 2.84 -7.88
C GLY A 56 -2.03 2.02 -6.73
N SER A 57 -1.67 0.75 -6.64
CA SER A 57 -2.15 -0.10 -5.54
C SER A 57 -1.52 0.28 -4.20
N ALA A 58 -2.25 0.06 -3.10
CA ALA A 58 -1.73 0.25 -1.75
C ALA A 58 -0.41 -0.53 -1.52
N ALA A 59 -0.30 -1.73 -2.09
CA ALA A 59 0.92 -2.53 -2.04
C ALA A 59 2.09 -1.85 -2.79
N GLY A 60 1.85 -1.28 -3.97
CA GLY A 60 2.87 -0.54 -4.72
C GLY A 60 3.33 0.72 -3.98
N SER A 61 2.40 1.45 -3.38
CA SER A 61 2.70 2.64 -2.57
C SER A 61 3.47 2.28 -1.29
N ALA A 62 3.08 1.19 -0.62
CA ALA A 62 3.81 0.67 0.54
C ALA A 62 5.23 0.24 0.18
N ALA A 63 5.42 -0.43 -0.96
CA ALA A 63 6.74 -0.83 -1.43
C ALA A 63 7.66 0.38 -1.71
N ARG A 64 7.13 1.42 -2.39
CA ARG A 64 7.89 2.67 -2.60
C ARG A 64 8.25 3.36 -1.28
N GLY A 65 7.28 3.39 -0.33
CA GLY A 65 7.50 3.93 1.01
C GLY A 65 8.56 3.14 1.78
N ALA A 66 8.53 1.81 1.68
CA ALA A 66 9.51 0.95 2.33
C ALA A 66 10.92 1.14 1.74
N LEU A 67 11.06 1.26 0.42
CA LEU A 67 12.34 1.51 -0.23
C LEU A 67 12.93 2.86 0.19
N THR A 68 12.14 3.93 0.12
CA THR A 68 12.61 5.27 0.49
C THR A 68 12.88 5.40 1.98
N GLY A 69 12.00 4.83 2.82
CA GLY A 69 12.17 4.81 4.28
C GLY A 69 13.36 3.95 4.71
N GLY A 70 13.56 2.82 4.03
CA GLY A 70 14.69 1.93 4.28
C GLY A 70 16.02 2.61 3.95
N ALA A 71 16.12 3.31 2.82
CA ALA A 71 17.34 4.01 2.43
C ALA A 71 17.70 5.14 3.41
N VAL A 72 16.71 5.97 3.79
CA VAL A 72 16.90 7.05 4.77
C VAL A 72 17.23 6.49 6.15
N GLY A 73 16.51 5.43 6.57
CA GLY A 73 16.75 4.76 7.85
C GLY A 73 18.13 4.09 7.92
N ALA A 74 18.59 3.48 6.80
CA ALA A 74 19.93 2.90 6.71
C ALA A 74 21.03 3.97 6.89
N ALA A 75 20.89 5.12 6.22
CA ALA A 75 21.85 6.21 6.32
C ALA A 75 21.91 6.78 7.76
N GLY A 76 20.76 7.07 8.36
CA GLY A 76 20.69 7.55 9.75
C GLY A 76 21.18 6.51 10.76
N GLY A 77 20.78 5.25 10.57
CA GLY A 77 21.23 4.13 11.41
C GLY A 77 22.73 3.88 11.30
N ALA A 78 23.31 4.00 10.10
CA ALA A 78 24.76 3.89 9.89
C ALA A 78 25.52 4.95 10.67
N ALA A 79 25.05 6.20 10.61
CA ALA A 79 25.66 7.33 11.33
C ALA A 79 25.67 7.08 12.85
N MET A 80 24.53 6.68 13.43
CA MET A 80 24.45 6.34 14.84
C MET A 80 25.28 5.10 15.18
N GLY A 81 25.24 4.09 14.36
CA GLY A 81 26.01 2.87 14.53
C GLY A 81 27.52 3.11 14.46
N ALA A 82 27.97 4.06 13.65
CA ALA A 82 29.37 4.45 13.57
C ALA A 82 29.90 4.99 14.89
N VAL A 83 29.10 5.83 15.57
CA VAL A 83 29.43 6.35 16.90
C VAL A 83 29.59 5.22 17.92
N LEU A 84 28.80 4.17 17.79
CA LEU A 84 28.83 2.98 18.65
C LEU A 84 29.81 1.88 18.18
N GLY A 85 30.62 2.18 17.18
CA GLY A 85 31.61 1.26 16.64
C GLY A 85 31.08 0.17 15.70
N ASN A 86 29.82 0.24 15.27
CA ASN A 86 29.21 -0.77 14.38
C ASN A 86 28.19 -0.19 13.37
N ALA A 87 28.70 0.58 12.41
CA ALA A 87 27.90 1.23 11.38
C ALA A 87 27.01 0.26 10.58
N GLY A 88 27.51 -0.95 10.28
CA GLY A 88 26.76 -1.94 9.51
C GLY A 88 25.52 -2.45 10.22
N ARG A 89 25.60 -2.72 11.53
CA ARG A 89 24.43 -3.12 12.33
C ARG A 89 23.44 -1.98 12.47
N GLY A 90 23.93 -0.75 12.69
CA GLY A 90 23.09 0.45 12.75
C GLY A 90 22.34 0.68 11.44
N ALA A 91 23.03 0.53 10.28
CA ALA A 91 22.40 0.63 8.97
C ALA A 91 21.30 -0.41 8.76
N ALA A 92 21.55 -1.66 9.12
CA ALA A 92 20.58 -2.75 8.96
C ALA A 92 19.31 -2.51 9.80
N LEU A 93 19.44 -2.14 11.07
CA LEU A 93 18.32 -1.84 11.95
C LEU A 93 17.55 -0.59 11.50
N GLY A 94 18.26 0.44 11.08
CA GLY A 94 17.67 1.66 10.54
C GLY A 94 16.89 1.41 9.23
N ALA A 95 17.42 0.58 8.33
CA ALA A 95 16.73 0.19 7.09
C ALA A 95 15.40 -0.51 7.38
N ILE A 96 15.40 -1.47 8.30
CA ILE A 96 14.19 -2.21 8.68
C ILE A 96 13.17 -1.26 9.33
N GLY A 97 13.56 -0.50 10.33
CA GLY A 97 12.67 0.43 11.04
C GLY A 97 12.09 1.51 10.12
N GLY A 98 12.95 2.16 9.34
CA GLY A 98 12.53 3.21 8.41
C GLY A 98 11.66 2.68 7.26
N GLY A 99 12.00 1.51 6.73
CA GLY A 99 11.25 0.87 5.65
C GLY A 99 9.84 0.48 6.10
N VAL A 100 9.70 -0.17 7.23
CA VAL A 100 8.39 -0.61 7.75
C VAL A 100 7.50 0.58 8.06
N THR A 101 7.98 1.55 8.83
CA THR A 101 7.15 2.69 9.26
C THR A 101 6.67 3.53 8.09
N ARG A 102 7.54 3.81 7.12
CA ARG A 102 7.16 4.61 5.95
C ARG A 102 6.32 3.82 4.96
N GLY A 103 6.60 2.54 4.79
CA GLY A 103 5.81 1.65 3.94
C GLY A 103 4.36 1.53 4.42
N VAL A 104 4.15 1.31 5.72
CA VAL A 104 2.81 1.23 6.30
C VAL A 104 2.06 2.56 6.17
N ARG A 105 2.69 3.69 6.49
CA ARG A 105 2.05 5.01 6.36
C ARG A 105 1.65 5.32 4.92
N GLN A 106 2.52 5.04 3.95
CA GLN A 106 2.24 5.32 2.56
C GLN A 106 1.19 4.39 1.98
N GLY A 107 1.17 3.13 2.39
CA GLY A 107 0.15 2.17 2.00
C GLY A 107 -1.23 2.55 2.55
N SER A 108 -1.34 2.96 3.80
CA SER A 108 -2.61 3.37 4.40
C SER A 108 -3.14 4.69 3.84
N ALA A 109 -2.28 5.66 3.52
CA ALA A 109 -2.69 6.90 2.87
C ALA A 109 -3.23 6.62 1.46
N SER A 110 -2.52 5.80 0.68
CA SER A 110 -2.96 5.40 -0.66
C SER A 110 -4.30 4.66 -0.63
N GLU A 111 -4.54 3.81 0.35
CA GLU A 111 -5.81 3.11 0.51
C GLU A 111 -6.96 4.08 0.84
N ALA A 112 -6.72 5.07 1.72
CA ALA A 112 -7.71 6.08 2.03
C ALA A 112 -8.04 6.96 0.82
N ASP A 113 -7.05 7.34 0.03
CA ASP A 113 -7.23 8.11 -1.19
C ASP A 113 -7.97 7.30 -2.27
N PHE A 114 -7.65 6.02 -2.41
CA PHE A 114 -8.38 5.10 -3.28
C PHE A 114 -9.87 5.04 -2.90
N ARG A 115 -10.18 4.83 -1.62
CA ARG A 115 -11.57 4.74 -1.14
C ARG A 115 -12.34 6.03 -1.43
N ARG A 116 -11.75 7.19 -1.15
CA ARG A 116 -12.36 8.50 -1.43
C ARG A 116 -12.61 8.69 -2.92
N ALA A 117 -11.59 8.44 -3.76
CA ALA A 117 -11.70 8.62 -5.20
C ALA A 117 -12.76 7.68 -5.80
N PHE A 118 -12.78 6.41 -5.37
CA PHE A 118 -13.74 5.42 -5.82
C PHE A 118 -15.17 5.80 -5.45
N SER A 119 -15.41 6.14 -4.17
CA SER A 119 -16.73 6.57 -3.71
C SER A 119 -17.21 7.84 -4.39
N ASN A 120 -16.34 8.83 -4.57
CA ASN A 120 -16.69 10.08 -5.24
C ASN A 120 -17.01 9.87 -6.73
N CYS A 121 -16.28 9.00 -7.42
CA CYS A 121 -16.56 8.65 -8.80
C CYS A 121 -17.96 8.02 -8.94
N LEU A 122 -18.31 7.05 -8.11
CA LEU A 122 -19.61 6.39 -8.14
C LEU A 122 -20.76 7.36 -7.81
N ARG A 123 -20.58 8.23 -6.80
CA ARG A 123 -21.56 9.27 -6.48
C ARG A 123 -21.74 10.25 -7.64
N GLY A 124 -20.66 10.66 -8.30
CA GLY A 124 -20.70 11.51 -9.47
C GLY A 124 -21.45 10.89 -10.65
N ARG A 125 -21.52 9.55 -10.72
CA ARG A 125 -22.32 8.81 -11.71
C ARG A 125 -23.77 8.55 -11.27
N GLY A 126 -24.15 9.05 -10.09
CA GLY A 126 -25.52 8.94 -9.58
C GLY A 126 -25.80 7.65 -8.80
N HIS A 127 -24.78 6.95 -8.34
CA HIS A 127 -24.94 5.80 -7.45
C HIS A 127 -24.96 6.25 -5.99
N ASN A 128 -25.85 5.66 -5.20
CA ASN A 128 -25.94 5.92 -3.76
C ASN A 128 -24.93 5.02 -3.01
N VAL A 129 -23.79 5.60 -2.62
CA VAL A 129 -22.72 4.89 -1.91
C VAL A 129 -22.91 5.07 -0.41
N LEU A 130 -23.05 3.96 0.31
CA LEU A 130 -23.39 3.93 1.74
C LEU A 130 -22.14 4.06 2.66
N ASN A 131 -20.92 3.69 2.19
CA ASN A 131 -19.67 3.75 2.98
C ASN A 131 -18.49 4.26 2.18
#